data_9102cc2e3caeb99e69d66af6dc7385ec
#
_entry.id   9102cc2e3caeb99e69d66af6dc7385ec
#
_cell.length_a   1.000
_cell.length_b   1.000
_cell.length_c   1.000
_cell.angle_alpha   90.00
_cell.angle_beta   90.00
_cell.angle_gamma   90.00
#
_symmetry.space_group_name_H-M   'P 1'
#
loop_
_entity.id
_entity.type
_entity.pdbx_description
1 polymer ?
#
loop_
_entity_poly.entity_id
_entity_poly.type
_entity_poly.pdbx_seq_one_letter_code
_entity_poly.pdbx_strand_id
1 'polypeptide(L)'
;QDWVQIPLLGRQQSINLAWQDNLKFAQSRAVKASTNLNDINNLMSAVTESLVQSTSTADNSPGREAVALQLEAIRTTINDLVNQTDYQGQPVFDNVNVNTIPVGPGLSVEAVGTRQSLTQNVIGTRSLDDILADAIAAVRTGTPADREAALGDARKALDHVIVAQSLQGVRTQRLEDIDNRLGDNALALTERRSQLEDTDLTEAITTLQNKLTTLEAAQAVFARISQKSLFDLIS
;
A
#
# COMPACT_ATOMS: atom_id res chain seq x y z
N GLN A 1 -17.46 35.70 3.54
CA GLN A 1 -16.35 35.04 2.82
C GLN A 1 -16.22 33.54 3.17
N ASP A 2 -16.74 33.11 4.32
CA ASP A 2 -16.57 31.74 4.84
C ASP A 2 -17.44 30.69 4.12
N TRP A 3 -18.59 31.09 3.61
CA TRP A 3 -19.50 30.24 2.81
C TRP A 3 -18.89 29.65 1.54
N VAL A 4 -17.80 30.26 1.00
CA VAL A 4 -17.07 29.72 -0.15
C VAL A 4 -15.97 28.77 0.29
N GLN A 5 -15.45 28.90 1.51
CA GLN A 5 -14.34 28.10 2.03
C GLN A 5 -14.80 26.70 2.48
N ILE A 6 -15.97 26.58 3.12
CA ILE A 6 -16.50 25.31 3.61
C ILE A 6 -16.67 24.27 2.46
N PRO A 7 -17.31 24.62 1.31
CA PRO A 7 -17.37 23.69 0.17
C PRO A 7 -16.01 23.33 -0.43
N LEU A 8 -15.05 24.25 -0.40
CA LEU A 8 -13.68 23.97 -0.89
C LEU A 8 -12.96 22.97 0.02
N LEU A 9 -13.07 23.14 1.34
CA LEU A 9 -12.54 22.20 2.31
C LEU A 9 -13.22 20.83 2.19
N GLY A 10 -14.53 20.78 1.97
CA GLY A 10 -15.25 19.53 1.72
C GLY A 10 -14.73 18.78 0.49
N ARG A 11 -14.43 19.51 -0.60
CA ARG A 11 -13.77 18.91 -1.78
C ARG A 11 -12.36 18.39 -1.47
N GLN A 12 -11.56 19.16 -0.73
CA GLN A 12 -10.21 18.73 -0.33
C GLN A 12 -10.26 17.49 0.56
N GLN A 13 -11.23 17.40 1.49
CA GLN A 13 -11.46 16.21 2.29
C GLN A 13 -11.83 14.99 1.41
N SER A 14 -12.73 15.15 0.45
CA SER A 14 -13.11 14.07 -0.48
C SER A 14 -11.93 13.59 -1.33
N ILE A 15 -11.09 14.50 -1.80
CA ILE A 15 -9.88 14.17 -2.55
C ILE A 15 -8.87 13.44 -1.66
N ASN A 16 -8.68 13.90 -0.41
CA ASN A 16 -7.78 13.23 0.54
C ASN A 16 -8.26 11.81 0.86
N LEU A 17 -9.56 11.59 1.03
CA LEU A 17 -10.14 10.26 1.21
C LEU A 17 -9.86 9.35 0.01
N ALA A 18 -9.99 9.84 -1.22
CA ALA A 18 -9.68 9.07 -2.42
C ALA A 18 -8.19 8.66 -2.47
N TRP A 19 -7.28 9.55 -2.04
CA TRP A 19 -5.86 9.20 -1.93
C TRP A 19 -5.57 8.19 -0.81
N GLN A 20 -6.26 8.29 0.33
CA GLN A 20 -6.17 7.29 1.40
C GLN A 20 -6.66 5.91 0.92
N ASP A 21 -7.73 5.85 0.14
CA ASP A 21 -8.23 4.58 -0.41
C ASP A 21 -7.26 3.98 -1.44
N ASN A 22 -6.67 4.80 -2.31
CA ASN A 22 -5.60 4.38 -3.22
C ASN A 22 -4.37 3.87 -2.44
N LEU A 23 -4.01 4.54 -1.36
CA LEU A 23 -2.89 4.14 -0.51
C LEU A 23 -3.16 2.80 0.20
N LYS A 24 -4.36 2.58 0.73
CA LYS A 24 -4.77 1.28 1.31
C LYS A 24 -4.67 0.15 0.30
N PHE A 25 -5.08 0.40 -0.94
CA PHE A 25 -4.90 -0.56 -2.03
C PHE A 25 -3.41 -0.86 -2.27
N ALA A 26 -2.55 0.17 -2.33
CA ALA A 26 -1.11 0.01 -2.46
C ALA A 26 -0.51 -0.78 -1.29
N GLN A 27 -0.89 -0.47 -0.06
CA GLN A 27 -0.46 -1.17 1.15
C GLN A 27 -0.86 -2.66 1.14
N SER A 28 -2.10 -2.97 0.74
CA SER A 28 -2.56 -4.36 0.61
C SER A 28 -1.70 -5.16 -0.38
N ARG A 29 -1.38 -4.58 -1.55
CA ARG A 29 -0.48 -5.19 -2.52
C ARG A 29 0.94 -5.37 -1.97
N ALA A 30 1.48 -4.36 -1.29
CA ALA A 30 2.81 -4.39 -0.69
C ALA A 30 2.92 -5.49 0.38
N VAL A 31 1.92 -5.64 1.24
CA VAL A 31 1.86 -6.69 2.27
C VAL A 31 1.87 -8.07 1.61
N LYS A 32 1.06 -8.29 0.57
CA LYS A 32 1.02 -9.57 -0.13
C LYS A 32 2.34 -9.91 -0.81
N ALA A 33 2.97 -8.94 -1.48
CA ALA A 33 4.28 -9.10 -2.09
C ALA A 33 5.38 -9.39 -1.04
N SER A 34 5.34 -8.71 0.11
CA SER A 34 6.27 -8.96 1.22
C SER A 34 6.12 -10.38 1.77
N THR A 35 4.89 -10.87 1.92
CA THR A 35 4.62 -12.26 2.35
C THR A 35 5.19 -13.25 1.35
N ASN A 36 4.90 -13.09 0.06
CA ASN A 36 5.42 -13.98 -0.98
C ASN A 36 6.96 -13.96 -1.05
N LEU A 37 7.59 -12.78 -0.90
CA LEU A 37 9.06 -12.68 -0.87
C LEU A 37 9.66 -13.36 0.36
N ASN A 38 9.02 -13.28 1.54
CA ASN A 38 9.43 -14.03 2.73
C ASN A 38 9.36 -15.54 2.50
N ASP A 39 8.27 -16.01 1.88
CA ASP A 39 8.10 -17.44 1.59
C ASP A 39 9.15 -17.91 0.56
N ILE A 40 9.39 -17.13 -0.51
CA ILE A 40 10.43 -17.42 -1.50
C ILE A 40 11.81 -17.44 -0.85
N ASN A 41 12.13 -16.51 0.04
CA ASN A 41 13.40 -16.48 0.78
C ASN A 41 13.58 -17.77 1.62
N ASN A 42 12.54 -18.17 2.37
CA ASN A 42 12.58 -19.40 3.16
C ASN A 42 12.77 -20.63 2.26
N LEU A 43 12.09 -20.70 1.13
CA LEU A 43 12.23 -21.78 0.16
C LEU A 43 13.63 -21.79 -0.48
N MET A 44 14.21 -20.65 -0.82
CA MET A 44 15.58 -20.56 -1.32
C MET A 44 16.61 -20.97 -0.27
N SER A 45 16.37 -20.68 1.00
CA SER A 45 17.19 -21.17 2.11
C SER A 45 17.12 -22.71 2.19
N ALA A 46 15.92 -23.29 2.06
CA ALA A 46 15.74 -24.73 2.02
C ALA A 46 16.41 -25.38 0.79
N VAL A 47 16.47 -24.68 -0.37
CA VAL A 47 17.24 -25.12 -1.53
C VAL A 47 18.72 -25.23 -1.20
N THR A 48 19.31 -24.20 -0.56
CA THR A 48 20.74 -24.23 -0.18
C THR A 48 21.04 -25.33 0.83
N GLU A 49 20.16 -25.57 1.81
CA GLU A 49 20.29 -26.68 2.76
C GLU A 49 20.23 -28.03 2.06
N SER A 50 19.27 -28.25 1.17
CA SER A 50 19.11 -29.50 0.41
C SER A 50 20.33 -29.77 -0.48
N LEU A 51 20.90 -28.71 -1.08
CA LEU A 51 22.14 -28.83 -1.88
C LEU A 51 23.34 -29.21 -1.01
N VAL A 52 23.49 -28.63 0.18
CA VAL A 52 24.55 -29.03 1.15
C VAL A 52 24.37 -30.49 1.54
N GLN A 53 23.15 -30.94 1.83
CA GLN A 53 22.87 -32.33 2.14
C GLN A 53 23.26 -33.26 0.97
N SER A 54 22.99 -32.84 -0.27
CA SER A 54 23.32 -33.62 -1.47
C SER A 54 24.82 -33.84 -1.68
N THR A 55 25.68 -32.93 -1.17
CA THR A 55 27.15 -33.07 -1.30
C THR A 55 27.71 -34.22 -0.46
N SER A 56 27.03 -34.58 0.63
CA SER A 56 27.41 -35.69 1.51
C SER A 56 26.72 -37.02 1.17
N THR A 57 25.81 -37.03 0.20
CA THR A 57 25.04 -38.23 -0.17
C THR A 57 25.75 -39.01 -1.27
N ALA A 58 25.83 -40.32 -1.14
CA ALA A 58 26.49 -41.19 -2.10
C ALA A 58 25.87 -41.10 -3.50
N ASP A 59 26.71 -41.21 -4.53
CA ASP A 59 26.27 -41.15 -5.93
C ASP A 59 25.31 -42.30 -6.26
N ASN A 60 24.25 -41.97 -7.05
CA ASN A 60 23.19 -42.89 -7.47
C ASN A 60 22.39 -43.53 -6.33
N SER A 61 22.34 -42.91 -5.15
CA SER A 61 21.55 -43.39 -4.02
C SER A 61 20.10 -42.92 -4.12
N PRO A 62 19.13 -43.70 -3.55
CA PRO A 62 17.73 -43.24 -3.40
C PRO A 62 17.60 -41.92 -2.66
N GLY A 63 18.57 -41.58 -1.79
CA GLY A 63 18.58 -40.30 -1.06
C GLY A 63 18.80 -39.11 -1.97
N ARG A 64 19.57 -39.23 -3.06
CA ARG A 64 19.75 -38.14 -4.04
C ARG A 64 18.45 -37.87 -4.82
N GLU A 65 17.74 -38.92 -5.22
CA GLU A 65 16.45 -38.73 -5.91
C GLU A 65 15.43 -38.09 -4.98
N ALA A 66 15.41 -38.44 -3.70
CA ALA A 66 14.52 -37.81 -2.72
C ALA A 66 14.82 -36.29 -2.60
N VAL A 67 16.09 -35.90 -2.54
CA VAL A 67 16.49 -34.48 -2.53
C VAL A 67 16.09 -33.79 -3.84
N ALA A 68 16.30 -34.44 -5.00
CA ALA A 68 15.90 -33.87 -6.29
C ALA A 68 14.38 -33.62 -6.36
N LEU A 69 13.56 -34.57 -5.91
CA LEU A 69 12.10 -34.42 -5.84
C LEU A 69 11.68 -33.30 -4.88
N GLN A 70 12.37 -33.16 -3.74
CA GLN A 70 12.14 -32.04 -2.84
C GLN A 70 12.43 -30.69 -3.51
N LEU A 71 13.54 -30.57 -4.22
CA LEU A 71 13.91 -29.37 -4.96
C LEU A 71 12.90 -29.06 -6.09
N GLU A 72 12.36 -30.08 -6.78
CA GLU A 72 11.29 -29.89 -7.76
C GLU A 72 10.00 -29.33 -7.14
N ALA A 73 9.60 -29.82 -5.98
CA ALA A 73 8.45 -29.30 -5.25
C ALA A 73 8.68 -27.86 -4.82
N ILE A 74 9.87 -27.52 -4.33
CA ILE A 74 10.24 -26.14 -3.97
C ILE A 74 10.21 -25.23 -5.21
N ARG A 75 10.81 -25.66 -6.33
CA ARG A 75 10.79 -24.90 -7.61
C ARG A 75 9.37 -24.60 -8.06
N THR A 76 8.48 -25.62 -8.01
CA THR A 76 7.07 -25.42 -8.36
C THR A 76 6.42 -24.39 -7.45
N THR A 77 6.60 -24.51 -6.13
CA THR A 77 6.03 -23.57 -5.16
C THR A 77 6.55 -22.13 -5.37
N ILE A 78 7.85 -21.97 -5.64
CA ILE A 78 8.42 -20.64 -5.95
C ILE A 78 7.77 -20.06 -7.21
N ASN A 79 7.60 -20.84 -8.26
CA ASN A 79 6.95 -20.39 -9.50
C ASN A 79 5.48 -20.03 -9.25
N ASP A 80 4.76 -20.77 -8.41
CA ASP A 80 3.38 -20.44 -8.03
C ASP A 80 3.31 -19.12 -7.26
N LEU A 81 4.20 -18.88 -6.29
CA LEU A 81 4.27 -17.65 -5.51
C LEU A 81 4.60 -16.43 -6.39
N VAL A 82 5.51 -16.59 -7.35
CA VAL A 82 5.89 -15.53 -8.30
C VAL A 82 4.74 -15.17 -9.25
N ASN A 83 3.94 -16.16 -9.66
CA ASN A 83 2.83 -15.99 -10.60
C ASN A 83 1.47 -15.80 -9.91
N GLN A 84 1.45 -15.75 -8.57
CA GLN A 84 0.23 -15.63 -7.80
C GLN A 84 -0.53 -14.34 -8.12
N THR A 85 -1.86 -14.45 -8.16
CA THR A 85 -2.77 -13.32 -8.24
C THR A 85 -3.49 -13.13 -6.91
N ASP A 86 -3.98 -11.92 -6.68
CA ASP A 86 -4.86 -11.62 -5.55
C ASP A 86 -6.32 -12.08 -5.84
N TYR A 87 -7.21 -11.83 -4.88
CA TYR A 87 -8.64 -12.19 -5.00
C TYR A 87 -9.38 -11.40 -6.11
N GLN A 88 -8.78 -10.33 -6.63
CA GLN A 88 -9.31 -9.53 -7.75
C GLN A 88 -8.70 -9.96 -9.10
N GLY A 89 -7.84 -10.99 -9.10
CA GLY A 89 -7.12 -11.45 -10.28
C GLY A 89 -5.93 -10.59 -10.69
N GLN A 90 -5.52 -9.61 -9.84
CA GLN A 90 -4.33 -8.81 -10.11
C GLN A 90 -3.07 -9.57 -9.69
N PRO A 91 -1.99 -9.52 -10.50
CA PRO A 91 -0.74 -10.19 -10.13
C PRO A 91 -0.14 -9.56 -8.87
N VAL A 92 0.38 -10.41 -7.97
CA VAL A 92 1.07 -9.95 -6.74
C VAL A 92 2.27 -9.08 -7.07
N PHE A 93 3.09 -9.50 -8.04
CA PHE A 93 4.19 -8.70 -8.60
C PHE A 93 3.78 -8.14 -9.97
N ASP A 94 4.14 -6.89 -10.26
CA ASP A 94 3.93 -6.33 -11.60
C ASP A 94 4.72 -7.14 -12.65
N ASN A 95 4.30 -7.13 -13.91
CA ASN A 95 4.95 -7.98 -14.91
C ASN A 95 6.35 -7.46 -15.29
N VAL A 96 6.41 -6.51 -16.22
CA VAL A 96 7.64 -5.90 -16.74
C VAL A 96 7.77 -4.46 -16.28
N ASN A 97 6.68 -3.72 -16.33
CA ASN A 97 6.62 -2.32 -15.93
C ASN A 97 5.94 -2.21 -14.57
N VAL A 98 6.49 -1.34 -13.73
CA VAL A 98 5.92 -1.05 -12.42
C VAL A 98 4.63 -0.24 -12.59
N ASN A 99 3.56 -0.64 -11.91
CA ASN A 99 2.32 0.11 -11.84
C ASN A 99 2.43 1.16 -10.73
N THR A 100 2.18 2.42 -11.09
CA THR A 100 2.16 3.53 -10.14
C THR A 100 0.73 3.85 -9.71
N ILE A 101 0.53 4.08 -8.42
CA ILE A 101 -0.77 4.39 -7.80
C ILE A 101 -0.72 5.84 -7.34
N PRO A 102 -1.63 6.72 -7.80
CA PRO A 102 -1.66 8.12 -7.38
C PRO A 102 -2.14 8.24 -5.93
N VAL A 103 -1.38 8.93 -5.10
CA VAL A 103 -1.64 9.12 -3.65
C VAL A 103 -1.55 10.58 -3.22
N GLY A 104 -1.47 11.50 -4.17
CA GLY A 104 -1.39 12.94 -3.91
C GLY A 104 -1.26 13.74 -5.18
N PRO A 105 -1.30 15.09 -5.10
CA PRO A 105 -1.13 15.97 -6.25
C PRO A 105 0.28 15.79 -6.84
N GLY A 106 0.36 15.16 -8.01
CA GLY A 106 1.63 14.85 -8.67
C GLY A 106 2.49 13.80 -7.96
N LEU A 107 1.94 13.10 -6.95
CA LEU A 107 2.61 12.06 -6.20
C LEU A 107 2.00 10.70 -6.52
N SER A 108 2.84 9.77 -7.01
CA SER A 108 2.49 8.38 -7.23
C SER A 108 3.49 7.46 -6.55
N VAL A 109 3.05 6.27 -6.17
CA VAL A 109 3.85 5.25 -5.49
C VAL A 109 3.85 3.94 -6.25
N GLU A 110 4.94 3.21 -6.12
CA GLU A 110 5.10 1.83 -6.54
C GLU A 110 4.86 0.94 -5.31
N ALA A 111 3.80 0.14 -5.35
CA ALA A 111 3.47 -0.75 -4.24
C ALA A 111 4.35 -1.99 -4.21
N VAL A 112 4.73 -2.50 -5.37
CA VAL A 112 5.43 -3.78 -5.55
C VAL A 112 6.50 -3.70 -6.62
N GLY A 113 7.48 -4.61 -6.57
CA GLY A 113 8.45 -4.80 -7.64
C GLY A 113 7.87 -5.58 -8.82
N THR A 114 8.66 -5.70 -9.90
CA THR A 114 8.26 -6.49 -11.06
C THR A 114 8.68 -7.94 -10.91
N ARG A 115 7.86 -8.84 -11.47
CA ARG A 115 8.22 -10.26 -11.61
C ARG A 115 9.51 -10.42 -12.40
N GLN A 116 9.70 -9.62 -13.46
CA GLN A 116 10.90 -9.66 -14.25
C GLN A 116 12.16 -9.36 -13.42
N SER A 117 12.14 -8.32 -12.58
CA SER A 117 13.28 -7.97 -11.72
C SER A 117 13.57 -9.02 -10.64
N LEU A 118 12.57 -9.79 -10.22
CA LEU A 118 12.72 -10.86 -9.24
C LEU A 118 13.28 -12.14 -9.87
N THR A 119 12.87 -12.48 -11.09
CA THR A 119 13.12 -13.80 -11.66
C THR A 119 14.10 -13.84 -12.81
N GLN A 120 14.34 -12.71 -13.50
CA GLN A 120 15.22 -12.67 -14.68
C GLN A 120 16.57 -12.05 -14.36
N ASN A 121 17.59 -12.49 -15.11
CA ASN A 121 18.96 -11.97 -14.98
C ASN A 121 19.53 -12.06 -13.55
N VAL A 122 19.18 -13.11 -12.84
CA VAL A 122 19.62 -13.35 -11.45
C VAL A 122 21.14 -13.57 -11.40
N ILE A 123 21.66 -14.38 -12.32
CA ILE A 123 23.10 -14.57 -12.52
C ILE A 123 23.40 -14.44 -14.03
N GLY A 124 23.91 -13.30 -14.45
CA GLY A 124 24.11 -13.01 -15.87
C GLY A 124 22.76 -12.99 -16.59
N THR A 125 22.57 -13.88 -17.58
CA THR A 125 21.30 -14.02 -18.32
C THR A 125 20.38 -15.12 -17.78
N ARG A 126 20.80 -15.85 -16.74
CA ARG A 126 20.04 -16.98 -16.17
C ARG A 126 18.93 -16.48 -15.26
N SER A 127 17.76 -17.09 -15.41
CA SER A 127 16.62 -16.84 -14.54
C SER A 127 16.73 -17.62 -13.22
N LEU A 128 15.90 -17.25 -12.25
CA LEU A 128 15.75 -18.00 -11.00
C LEU A 128 15.32 -19.45 -11.27
N ASP A 129 14.41 -19.65 -12.22
CA ASP A 129 13.92 -20.97 -12.61
C ASP A 129 15.02 -21.83 -13.28
N ASP A 130 15.88 -21.22 -14.12
CA ASP A 130 17.04 -21.91 -14.72
C ASP A 130 18.01 -22.38 -13.64
N ILE A 131 18.30 -21.52 -12.65
CA ILE A 131 19.21 -21.86 -11.53
C ILE A 131 18.66 -23.03 -10.72
N LEU A 132 17.37 -23.05 -10.45
CA LEU A 132 16.73 -24.16 -9.73
C LEU A 132 16.69 -25.44 -10.57
N ALA A 133 16.46 -25.35 -11.89
CA ALA A 133 16.50 -26.49 -12.78
C ALA A 133 17.91 -27.11 -12.84
N ASP A 134 18.94 -26.27 -12.94
CA ASP A 134 20.33 -26.72 -12.95
C ASP A 134 20.71 -27.36 -11.60
N ALA A 135 20.23 -26.82 -10.48
CA ALA A 135 20.44 -27.40 -9.16
C ALA A 135 19.81 -28.81 -9.04
N ILE A 136 18.60 -28.99 -9.56
CA ILE A 136 17.92 -30.31 -9.60
C ILE A 136 18.73 -31.29 -10.46
N ALA A 137 19.17 -30.88 -11.65
CA ALA A 137 19.99 -31.71 -12.56
C ALA A 137 21.33 -32.10 -11.91
N ALA A 138 22.00 -31.14 -11.25
CA ALA A 138 23.27 -31.39 -10.54
C ALA A 138 23.09 -32.41 -9.39
N VAL A 139 21.98 -32.35 -8.64
CA VAL A 139 21.68 -33.34 -7.59
C VAL A 139 21.37 -34.69 -8.20
N ARG A 140 20.58 -34.78 -9.27
CA ARG A 140 20.11 -36.03 -9.85
C ARG A 140 21.22 -36.81 -10.58
N THR A 141 21.99 -36.13 -11.44
CA THR A 141 22.96 -36.77 -12.36
C THR A 141 24.33 -36.11 -12.35
N GLY A 142 24.51 -34.98 -11.67
CA GLY A 142 25.75 -34.22 -11.69
C GLY A 142 26.85 -34.83 -10.83
N THR A 143 28.10 -34.41 -11.14
CA THR A 143 29.31 -34.72 -10.37
C THR A 143 29.30 -33.95 -9.02
N PRO A 144 30.21 -34.30 -8.08
CA PRO A 144 30.42 -33.48 -6.88
C PRO A 144 30.70 -32.00 -7.18
N ALA A 145 31.50 -31.74 -8.23
CA ALA A 145 31.81 -30.37 -8.66
C ALA A 145 30.59 -29.63 -9.20
N ASP A 146 29.69 -30.31 -9.94
CA ASP A 146 28.45 -29.70 -10.41
C ASP A 146 27.50 -29.32 -9.25
N ARG A 147 27.44 -30.16 -8.22
CA ARG A 147 26.66 -29.87 -7.01
C ARG A 147 27.24 -28.68 -6.23
N GLU A 148 28.54 -28.57 -6.12
CA GLU A 148 29.20 -27.44 -5.47
C GLU A 148 28.98 -26.13 -6.28
N ALA A 149 29.03 -26.18 -7.59
CA ALA A 149 28.71 -25.06 -8.48
C ALA A 149 27.23 -24.63 -8.30
N ALA A 150 26.31 -25.60 -8.30
CA ALA A 150 24.89 -25.35 -8.09
C ALA A 150 24.61 -24.73 -6.72
N LEU A 151 25.29 -25.16 -5.65
CA LEU A 151 25.22 -24.54 -4.33
C LEU A 151 25.71 -23.08 -4.36
N GLY A 152 26.81 -22.80 -5.06
CA GLY A 152 27.32 -21.43 -5.26
C GLY A 152 26.31 -20.54 -5.97
N ASP A 153 25.64 -21.05 -6.99
CA ASP A 153 24.62 -20.31 -7.75
C ASP A 153 23.32 -20.13 -6.95
N ALA A 154 22.90 -21.16 -6.21
CA ALA A 154 21.74 -21.05 -5.31
C ALA A 154 21.93 -19.97 -4.22
N ARG A 155 23.14 -19.83 -3.68
CA ARG A 155 23.48 -18.77 -2.72
C ARG A 155 23.35 -17.38 -3.35
N LYS A 156 23.87 -17.18 -4.57
CA LYS A 156 23.74 -15.92 -5.30
C LYS A 156 22.26 -15.60 -5.60
N ALA A 157 21.47 -16.63 -5.93
CA ALA A 157 20.04 -16.47 -6.15
C ALA A 157 19.30 -16.12 -4.84
N LEU A 158 19.68 -16.69 -3.70
CA LEU A 158 19.19 -16.31 -2.39
C LEU A 158 19.53 -14.84 -2.08
N ASP A 159 20.76 -14.42 -2.32
CA ASP A 159 21.17 -13.01 -2.14
C ASP A 159 20.33 -12.07 -3.01
N HIS A 160 20.01 -12.46 -4.24
CA HIS A 160 19.14 -11.69 -5.13
C HIS A 160 17.71 -11.54 -4.56
N VAL A 161 17.15 -12.61 -3.99
CA VAL A 161 15.84 -12.59 -3.34
C VAL A 161 15.87 -11.69 -2.10
N ILE A 162 16.93 -11.73 -1.29
CA ILE A 162 17.13 -10.86 -0.12
C ILE A 162 17.16 -9.38 -0.53
N VAL A 163 17.83 -9.06 -1.63
CA VAL A 163 17.83 -7.69 -2.17
C VAL A 163 16.42 -7.27 -2.60
N ALA A 164 15.68 -8.15 -3.30
CA ALA A 164 14.30 -7.86 -3.69
C ALA A 164 13.39 -7.65 -2.47
N GLN A 165 13.56 -8.45 -1.41
CA GLN A 165 12.85 -8.30 -0.13
C GLN A 165 13.19 -6.96 0.54
N SER A 166 14.45 -6.57 0.55
CA SER A 166 14.89 -5.30 1.13
C SER A 166 14.30 -4.10 0.39
N LEU A 167 14.28 -4.15 -0.94
CA LEU A 167 13.65 -3.12 -1.77
C LEU A 167 12.14 -3.04 -1.52
N GLN A 168 11.48 -4.19 -1.31
CA GLN A 168 10.06 -4.21 -0.95
C GLN A 168 9.83 -3.60 0.42
N GLY A 169 10.72 -3.83 1.39
CA GLY A 169 10.68 -3.17 2.70
C GLY A 169 10.75 -1.63 2.59
N VAL A 170 11.64 -1.11 1.73
CA VAL A 170 11.73 0.33 1.46
C VAL A 170 10.43 0.88 0.86
N ARG A 171 9.78 0.12 -0.07
CA ARG A 171 8.48 0.52 -0.62
C ARG A 171 7.40 0.57 0.47
N THR A 172 7.35 -0.45 1.32
CA THR A 172 6.39 -0.51 2.43
C THR A 172 6.57 0.68 3.38
N GLN A 173 7.80 0.99 3.77
CA GLN A 173 8.09 2.15 4.62
C GLN A 173 7.64 3.47 3.97
N ARG A 174 7.86 3.62 2.67
CA ARG A 174 7.40 4.82 1.95
C ARG A 174 5.86 4.95 1.95
N LEU A 175 5.14 3.83 1.86
CA LEU A 175 3.68 3.83 1.94
C LEU A 175 3.20 4.25 3.34
N GLU A 176 3.87 3.79 4.40
CA GLU A 176 3.59 4.17 5.79
C GLU A 176 3.84 5.67 6.03
N ASP A 177 4.93 6.22 5.50
CA ASP A 177 5.23 7.65 5.60
C ASP A 177 4.17 8.52 4.91
N ILE A 178 3.64 8.05 3.78
CA ILE A 178 2.57 8.76 3.06
C ILE A 178 1.24 8.63 3.81
N ASP A 179 0.96 7.48 4.42
CA ASP A 179 -0.24 7.27 5.24
C ASP A 179 -0.30 8.25 6.40
N ASN A 180 0.79 8.39 7.13
CA ASN A 180 0.91 9.38 8.20
C ASN A 180 0.65 10.81 7.70
N ARG A 181 1.25 11.20 6.56
CA ARG A 181 1.04 12.53 5.97
C ARG A 181 -0.40 12.78 5.52
N LEU A 182 -1.07 11.77 4.94
CA LEU A 182 -2.48 11.90 4.55
C LEU A 182 -3.40 11.96 5.76
N GLY A 183 -3.05 11.23 6.84
CA GLY A 183 -3.72 11.30 8.13
C GLY A 183 -3.63 12.71 8.76
N ASP A 184 -2.43 13.27 8.83
CA ASP A 184 -2.20 14.62 9.32
C ASP A 184 -2.95 15.68 8.51
N ASN A 185 -2.96 15.55 7.19
CA ASN A 185 -3.73 16.42 6.31
C ASN A 185 -5.23 16.30 6.54
N ALA A 186 -5.75 15.08 6.75
CA ALA A 186 -7.17 14.87 7.05
C ALA A 186 -7.57 15.54 8.36
N LEU A 187 -6.73 15.42 9.39
CA LEU A 187 -6.94 16.08 10.68
C LEU A 187 -6.96 17.60 10.53
N ALA A 188 -5.95 18.17 9.88
CA ALA A 188 -5.86 19.62 9.66
C ALA A 188 -7.04 20.18 8.86
N LEU A 189 -7.51 19.44 7.83
CA LEU A 189 -8.71 19.83 7.07
C LEU A 189 -9.98 19.79 7.93
N THR A 190 -10.09 18.81 8.82
CA THR A 190 -11.23 18.66 9.73
C THR A 190 -11.25 19.78 10.78
N GLU A 191 -10.11 20.08 11.39
CA GLU A 191 -9.97 21.18 12.35
C GLU A 191 -10.30 22.53 11.71
N ARG A 192 -9.76 22.79 10.51
CA ARG A 192 -10.03 24.04 9.80
C ARG A 192 -11.51 24.18 9.43
N ARG A 193 -12.15 23.10 9.04
CA ARG A 193 -13.59 23.09 8.76
C ARG A 193 -14.41 23.36 10.03
N SER A 194 -14.08 22.70 11.14
CA SER A 194 -14.76 22.93 12.43
C SER A 194 -14.66 24.38 12.89
N GLN A 195 -13.45 24.98 12.78
CA GLN A 195 -13.25 26.40 13.14
C GLN A 195 -14.12 27.34 12.32
N LEU A 196 -14.28 27.08 11.01
CA LEU A 196 -15.14 27.91 10.15
C LEU A 196 -16.63 27.69 10.45
N GLU A 197 -17.05 26.46 10.68
CA GLU A 197 -18.43 26.13 11.03
C GLU A 197 -18.82 26.74 12.39
N ASP A 198 -17.94 26.67 13.40
CA ASP A 198 -18.16 27.25 14.73
C ASP A 198 -18.24 28.79 14.68
N THR A 199 -17.40 29.43 13.86
CA THR A 199 -17.42 30.89 13.68
C THR A 199 -18.70 31.34 12.99
N ASP A 200 -19.14 30.63 11.95
CA ASP A 200 -20.34 30.92 11.19
C ASP A 200 -21.62 30.77 12.07
N LEU A 201 -21.67 29.73 12.92
CA LEU A 201 -22.74 29.51 13.86
C LEU A 201 -22.83 30.65 14.89
N THR A 202 -21.73 31.11 15.42
CA THR A 202 -21.66 32.23 16.39
C THR A 202 -22.15 33.54 15.77
N GLU A 203 -21.73 33.82 14.53
CA GLU A 203 -22.18 34.99 13.77
C GLU A 203 -23.70 34.92 13.48
N ALA A 204 -24.20 33.73 13.07
CA ALA A 204 -25.62 33.49 12.82
C ALA A 204 -26.45 33.70 14.06
N ILE A 205 -26.03 33.18 15.22
CA ILE A 205 -26.74 33.37 16.51
C ILE A 205 -26.75 34.84 16.87
N THR A 206 -25.63 35.56 16.77
CA THR A 206 -25.57 37.00 17.08
C THR A 206 -26.47 37.82 16.15
N THR A 207 -26.48 37.49 14.86
CA THR A 207 -27.38 38.12 13.89
C THR A 207 -28.84 37.85 14.20
N LEU A 208 -29.19 36.63 14.59
CA LEU A 208 -30.54 36.27 15.00
C LEU A 208 -30.98 37.07 16.24
N GLN A 209 -30.16 37.14 17.27
CA GLN A 209 -30.43 37.92 18.49
C GLN A 209 -30.65 39.39 18.18
N ASN A 210 -29.79 40.00 17.33
CA ASN A 210 -29.94 41.38 16.90
C ASN A 210 -31.29 41.63 16.16
N LYS A 211 -31.67 40.71 15.26
CA LYS A 211 -32.94 40.78 14.55
C LYS A 211 -34.14 40.62 15.46
N LEU A 212 -34.08 39.73 16.47
CA LEU A 212 -35.14 39.57 17.47
C LEU A 212 -35.31 40.86 18.30
N THR A 213 -34.21 41.44 18.80
CA THR A 213 -34.26 42.70 19.54
C THR A 213 -34.81 43.85 18.67
N THR A 214 -34.44 43.91 17.38
CA THR A 214 -34.98 44.90 16.46
C THR A 214 -36.48 44.71 16.23
N LEU A 215 -36.94 43.46 16.13
CA LEU A 215 -38.36 43.13 15.98
C LEU A 215 -39.16 43.52 17.22
N GLU A 216 -38.65 43.22 18.42
CA GLU A 216 -39.27 43.60 19.69
C GLU A 216 -39.37 45.11 19.84
N ALA A 217 -38.31 45.87 19.49
CA ALA A 217 -38.32 47.33 19.48
C ALA A 217 -39.34 47.89 18.48
N ALA A 218 -39.41 47.30 17.27
CA ALA A 218 -40.40 47.71 16.28
C ALA A 218 -41.85 47.45 16.72
N GLN A 219 -42.11 46.30 17.35
CA GLN A 219 -43.43 45.99 17.93
C GLN A 219 -43.81 46.96 19.07
N ALA A 220 -42.85 47.27 19.95
CA ALA A 220 -43.08 48.25 21.01
C ALA A 220 -43.39 49.67 20.45
N VAL A 221 -42.70 50.10 19.42
CA VAL A 221 -42.95 51.36 18.72
C VAL A 221 -44.34 51.38 18.05
N PHE A 222 -44.65 50.27 17.35
CA PHE A 222 -45.94 50.13 16.68
C PHE A 222 -47.12 50.16 17.68
N ALA A 223 -46.99 49.46 18.82
CA ALA A 223 -47.96 49.49 19.87
C ALA A 223 -48.20 50.90 20.45
N ARG A 224 -47.13 51.68 20.64
CA ARG A 224 -47.19 53.10 21.07
C ARG A 224 -47.85 54.00 20.02
N ILE A 225 -47.55 53.84 18.77
CA ILE A 225 -48.20 54.63 17.72
C ILE A 225 -49.64 54.27 17.56
N SER A 226 -50.00 53.01 17.59
CA SER A 226 -51.40 52.56 17.54
C SER A 226 -52.25 53.10 18.73
N GLN A 227 -51.71 53.15 19.94
CA GLN A 227 -52.34 53.70 21.09
C GLN A 227 -52.52 55.23 20.97
N LYS A 228 -51.55 55.97 20.50
CA LYS A 228 -51.68 57.44 20.27
C LYS A 228 -52.69 57.79 19.20
N SER A 229 -52.72 57.01 18.08
CA SER A 229 -53.68 57.28 17.01
C SER A 229 -55.18 57.05 17.47
N LEU A 230 -55.42 56.17 18.42
CA LEU A 230 -56.75 55.93 19.00
C LEU A 230 -57.18 57.07 19.96
N PHE A 231 -56.25 57.65 20.73
CA PHE A 231 -56.50 58.75 21.62
C PHE A 231 -56.71 60.10 20.91
N ASP A 232 -56.03 60.35 19.81
CA ASP A 232 -56.17 61.55 18.96
C ASP A 232 -57.47 61.54 18.14
N LEU A 233 -58.12 60.35 17.96
CA LEU A 233 -59.41 60.23 17.24
C LEU A 233 -60.59 60.42 18.08
N ILE A 234 -60.45 60.48 19.43
CA ILE A 234 -61.54 60.60 20.44
C ILE A 234 -61.51 61.96 21.11
N SER A 235 -60.59 62.86 20.83
CA SER A 235 -60.53 64.23 21.32
C SER A 235 -60.96 65.17 20.23
#